data_bdf8bc3d7b2de691a869d3824a886f82
#
_entry.id   bdf8bc3d7b2de691a869d3824a886f82
#
_cell.length_a   1.000
_cell.length_b   1.000
_cell.length_c   1.000
_cell.angle_alpha   90.00
_cell.angle_beta   90.00
_cell.angle_gamma   90.00
#
_symmetry.space_group_name_H-M   'P 1'
#
loop_
_entity.id
_entity.type
_entity.pdbx_description
1 polymer ?
#
loop_
_entity_poly.entity_id
_entity_poly.type
_entity_poly.pdbx_seq_one_letter_code
_entity_poly.pdbx_strand_id
1 'polypeptide(L)'
;MNRKILAGTTALCCGVMQAIACTGISLTEKDGSYVQARTIEAAAGALKSEYVVIPRGQTITSFTPSGINGLEFTAQYGGVGMSVLMKEFIWEGINEAGLSAGLFFFPHYGQYEPYDASLNNVSLGDLQVPSWILSQFATIDEVKEGIKNVRIVGLDAASVVHYRIGEPSGRQVVLEIVNGVPNFYENSVGVLTNSPGFQWHLTNLNNYVNLFPGSAPNRQMGNITLSPIGGNSGFLGLPGDATPPSRFVRIAFYRATAPQQSEALPTVLQCFHILNNFDIPIGIEHPLGEAPDIPSATQWTSAIDLTHRKVYFKTSYNNTIRCIELDKIDFEKVKYQSHLMDPFKEQPITMLEIM
;
A
#
# COMPACT_ATOMS: atom_id res chain seq x y z
N MET A 1 25.93 22.66 13.51
CA MET A 1 24.57 23.20 13.71
C MET A 1 23.46 22.20 13.32
N ASN A 2 23.69 20.87 13.34
CA ASN A 2 22.75 19.87 12.79
C ASN A 2 22.30 18.74 13.71
N ARG A 3 22.77 18.68 14.97
CA ARG A 3 22.36 17.62 15.92
C ARG A 3 20.94 17.79 16.47
N LYS A 4 20.40 18.99 16.51
CA LYS A 4 19.05 19.26 17.06
C LYS A 4 17.90 18.98 16.09
N ILE A 5 18.14 19.00 14.78
CA ILE A 5 17.13 18.71 13.76
C ILE A 5 16.91 17.21 13.62
N LEU A 6 17.99 16.41 13.74
CA LEU A 6 17.91 14.95 13.62
C LEU A 6 17.17 14.30 14.82
N ALA A 7 17.41 14.79 16.04
CA ALA A 7 16.71 14.30 17.25
C ALA A 7 15.20 14.62 17.22
N GLY A 8 14.80 15.72 16.58
CA GLY A 8 13.39 16.07 16.41
C GLY A 8 12.68 15.21 15.36
N THR A 9 13.38 14.78 14.31
CA THR A 9 12.80 13.98 13.23
C THR A 9 12.63 12.51 13.65
N THR A 10 13.58 11.95 14.39
CA THR A 10 13.51 10.59 14.89
C THR A 10 12.41 10.43 15.94
N ALA A 11 12.22 11.42 16.82
CA ALA A 11 11.14 11.41 17.82
C ALA A 11 9.74 11.57 17.17
N LEU A 12 9.64 12.25 16.04
CA LEU A 12 8.36 12.41 15.32
C LEU A 12 7.93 11.10 14.62
N CYS A 13 8.89 10.30 14.16
CA CYS A 13 8.60 9.00 13.56
C CYS A 13 8.06 7.99 14.60
N CYS A 14 8.61 7.95 15.81
CA CYS A 14 8.23 6.98 16.84
C CYS A 14 6.76 7.05 17.28
N GLY A 15 6.15 8.23 17.27
CA GLY A 15 4.75 8.40 17.72
C GLY A 15 3.69 8.10 16.63
N VAL A 16 4.03 8.30 15.36
CA VAL A 16 3.07 8.22 14.24
C VAL A 16 2.90 6.81 13.69
N MET A 17 3.89 5.93 13.89
CA MET A 17 3.91 4.60 13.26
C MET A 17 3.21 3.50 14.06
N GLN A 18 2.68 3.79 15.26
CA GLN A 18 2.12 2.75 16.15
C GLN A 18 0.74 2.22 15.74
N ALA A 19 0.06 2.84 14.79
CA ALA A 19 -1.26 2.40 14.36
C ALA A 19 -1.51 2.76 12.87
N ILE A 20 -0.77 2.11 11.97
CA ILE A 20 -0.99 2.22 10.53
C ILE A 20 -1.58 0.91 10.04
N ALA A 21 -2.75 0.99 9.43
CA ALA A 21 -3.38 -0.10 8.72
C ALA A 21 -3.31 0.14 7.21
N CYS A 22 -3.33 -0.94 6.45
CA CYS A 22 -3.27 -0.89 4.99
C CYS A 22 -4.06 -2.05 4.41
N THR A 23 -4.77 -1.81 3.33
CA THR A 23 -5.46 -2.88 2.59
C THR A 23 -5.17 -2.73 1.10
N GLY A 24 -4.55 -3.75 0.51
CA GLY A 24 -4.19 -3.78 -0.91
C GLY A 24 -4.95 -4.83 -1.71
N ILE A 25 -5.32 -4.48 -2.94
CA ILE A 25 -5.98 -5.34 -3.92
C ILE A 25 -5.33 -5.15 -5.29
N SER A 26 -5.45 -6.16 -6.13
CA SER A 26 -5.18 -6.04 -7.56
C SER A 26 -6.30 -6.65 -8.38
N LEU A 27 -6.64 -6.04 -9.51
CA LEU A 27 -7.61 -6.55 -10.47
C LEU A 27 -6.98 -6.63 -11.86
N THR A 28 -7.41 -7.63 -12.63
CA THR A 28 -7.00 -7.84 -14.01
C THR A 28 -8.18 -7.57 -14.93
N GLU A 29 -7.97 -6.85 -16.01
CA GLU A 29 -8.94 -6.58 -17.06
C GLU A 29 -9.07 -7.77 -18.02
N LYS A 30 -10.08 -7.74 -18.88
CA LYS A 30 -10.30 -8.82 -19.87
C LYS A 30 -9.19 -8.92 -20.92
N ASP A 31 -8.51 -7.83 -21.23
CA ASP A 31 -7.37 -7.77 -22.14
C ASP A 31 -6.02 -8.12 -21.47
N GLY A 32 -6.04 -8.39 -20.14
CA GLY A 32 -4.85 -8.70 -19.36
C GLY A 32 -4.22 -7.49 -18.68
N SER A 33 -4.70 -6.27 -18.92
CA SER A 33 -4.23 -5.06 -18.23
C SER A 33 -4.42 -5.20 -16.72
N TYR A 34 -3.56 -4.54 -15.94
CA TYR A 34 -3.41 -4.81 -14.52
C TYR A 34 -3.43 -3.55 -13.66
N VAL A 35 -4.32 -3.54 -12.67
CA VAL A 35 -4.48 -2.45 -11.72
C VAL A 35 -4.17 -2.93 -10.31
N GLN A 36 -3.33 -2.20 -9.59
CA GLN A 36 -3.09 -2.35 -8.16
C GLN A 36 -3.67 -1.16 -7.41
N ALA A 37 -4.32 -1.43 -6.27
CA ALA A 37 -4.93 -0.38 -5.47
C ALA A 37 -4.72 -0.65 -3.98
N ARG A 38 -4.81 0.41 -3.15
CA ARG A 38 -4.71 0.29 -1.71
C ARG A 38 -5.33 1.45 -0.97
N THR A 39 -5.61 1.23 0.33
CA THR A 39 -5.88 2.26 1.33
C THR A 39 -4.65 2.47 2.22
N ILE A 40 -4.55 3.64 2.84
CA ILE A 40 -3.64 3.93 3.96
C ILE A 40 -4.45 4.55 5.10
N GLU A 41 -4.29 3.99 6.27
CA GLU A 41 -4.94 4.43 7.50
C GLU A 41 -3.89 4.91 8.50
N ALA A 42 -4.28 5.87 9.34
CA ALA A 42 -3.47 6.36 10.46
C ALA A 42 -4.34 6.55 11.69
N ALA A 43 -3.81 6.20 12.86
CA ALA A 43 -4.49 6.30 14.15
C ALA A 43 -3.90 7.37 15.07
N ALA A 44 -3.06 8.26 14.62
CA ALA A 44 -2.47 9.33 15.44
C ALA A 44 -2.33 10.62 14.64
N GLY A 45 -3.44 11.10 14.09
CA GLY A 45 -3.48 12.35 13.35
C GLY A 45 -3.34 12.22 11.84
N ALA A 46 -3.41 13.36 11.16
CA ALA A 46 -3.26 13.42 9.71
C ALA A 46 -1.82 13.19 9.27
N LEU A 47 -1.61 12.23 8.38
CA LEU A 47 -0.31 12.04 7.74
C LEU A 47 -0.04 13.16 6.73
N LYS A 48 1.16 13.75 6.78
CA LYS A 48 1.63 14.59 5.69
C LYS A 48 1.85 13.69 4.47
N SER A 49 0.96 13.76 3.50
CA SER A 49 1.01 12.94 2.29
C SER A 49 1.20 13.82 1.06
N GLU A 50 2.14 13.40 0.20
CA GLU A 50 2.53 14.11 -1.01
C GLU A 50 2.58 13.13 -2.19
N TYR A 51 2.31 13.59 -3.41
CA TYR A 51 2.78 12.87 -4.59
C TYR A 51 4.14 13.43 -5.01
N VAL A 52 5.02 12.53 -5.41
CA VAL A 52 6.44 12.82 -5.70
C VAL A 52 6.74 12.38 -7.12
N VAL A 53 7.45 13.24 -7.86
CA VAL A 53 7.98 12.93 -9.19
C VAL A 53 9.49 12.77 -9.08
N ILE A 54 10.00 11.59 -9.41
CA ILE A 54 11.43 11.27 -9.41
C ILE A 54 11.90 11.27 -10.86
N PRO A 55 12.81 12.19 -11.28
CA PRO A 55 13.36 12.18 -12.63
C PRO A 55 14.46 11.12 -12.80
N ARG A 56 14.74 10.73 -14.03
CA ARG A 56 15.97 9.99 -14.34
C ARG A 56 17.19 10.78 -13.94
N GLY A 57 18.24 10.11 -13.50
CA GLY A 57 19.48 10.73 -13.07
C GLY A 57 19.44 11.36 -11.68
N GLN A 58 18.29 11.31 -10.96
CA GLN A 58 18.23 11.77 -9.57
C GLN A 58 19.04 10.87 -8.66
N THR A 59 20.05 11.44 -8.00
CA THR A 59 20.78 10.75 -6.94
C THR A 59 20.06 10.89 -5.60
N ILE A 60 19.88 9.77 -4.91
CA ILE A 60 19.23 9.67 -3.61
C ILE A 60 20.18 8.95 -2.67
N THR A 61 20.42 9.55 -1.49
CA THR A 61 21.17 8.91 -0.40
C THR A 61 20.18 8.36 0.61
N SER A 62 20.33 7.11 0.97
CA SER A 62 19.45 6.46 1.94
C SER A 62 19.65 6.98 3.35
N PHE A 63 18.56 6.96 4.11
CA PHE A 63 18.59 7.17 5.55
C PHE A 63 19.04 5.89 6.25
N THR A 64 19.74 6.08 7.37
CA THR A 64 20.08 5.02 8.33
C THR A 64 19.76 5.52 9.74
N PRO A 65 19.80 4.69 10.77
CA PRO A 65 19.65 5.15 12.16
C PRO A 65 20.64 6.25 12.58
N SER A 66 21.76 6.40 11.87
CA SER A 66 22.77 7.44 12.15
C SER A 66 22.65 8.69 11.28
N GLY A 67 21.74 8.75 10.32
CA GLY A 67 21.50 9.94 9.48
C GLY A 67 21.33 9.63 8.00
N ILE A 68 21.48 10.64 7.15
CA ILE A 68 21.42 10.51 5.69
C ILE A 68 22.83 10.14 5.19
N ASN A 69 23.19 8.89 5.31
CA ASN A 69 24.55 8.38 5.06
C ASN A 69 24.56 6.90 4.63
N GLY A 70 23.41 6.38 4.21
CA GLY A 70 23.27 5.01 3.70
C GLY A 70 23.67 4.86 2.26
N LEU A 71 23.16 3.82 1.61
CA LEU A 71 23.33 3.54 0.20
C LEU A 71 22.99 4.76 -0.66
N GLU A 72 23.90 5.12 -1.56
CA GLU A 72 23.63 6.12 -2.60
C GLU A 72 23.27 5.41 -3.91
N PHE A 73 22.18 5.83 -4.55
CA PHE A 73 21.74 5.29 -5.83
C PHE A 73 21.21 6.40 -6.74
N THR A 74 21.42 6.24 -8.03
CA THR A 74 20.99 7.21 -9.05
C THR A 74 19.87 6.57 -9.87
N ALA A 75 18.73 7.26 -9.98
CA ALA A 75 17.54 6.76 -10.67
C ALA A 75 17.81 6.48 -12.15
N GLN A 76 17.69 5.24 -12.54
CA GLN A 76 17.73 4.78 -13.94
C GLN A 76 16.37 4.98 -14.61
N TYR A 77 15.29 4.85 -13.83
CA TYR A 77 13.91 5.04 -14.25
C TYR A 77 13.30 6.24 -13.55
N GLY A 78 12.57 7.04 -14.30
CA GLY A 78 11.69 8.05 -13.73
C GLY A 78 10.44 7.40 -13.13
N GLY A 79 9.85 8.03 -12.11
CA GLY A 79 8.69 7.47 -11.45
C GLY A 79 7.82 8.50 -10.75
N VAL A 80 6.62 8.04 -10.39
CA VAL A 80 5.67 8.79 -9.55
C VAL A 80 5.31 7.93 -8.35
N GLY A 81 5.42 8.52 -7.16
CA GLY A 81 5.05 7.84 -5.92
C GLY A 81 4.25 8.74 -4.99
N MET A 82 3.52 8.12 -4.10
CA MET A 82 2.85 8.77 -2.98
C MET A 82 3.71 8.56 -1.74
N SER A 83 4.18 9.65 -1.16
CA SER A 83 5.01 9.66 0.03
C SER A 83 4.22 10.01 1.28
N VAL A 84 4.72 9.56 2.41
CA VAL A 84 4.23 9.91 3.73
C VAL A 84 5.41 10.39 4.58
N LEU A 85 5.19 11.43 5.37
CA LEU A 85 6.18 12.10 6.23
C LEU A 85 7.21 12.92 5.44
N MET A 86 7.92 12.30 4.51
CA MET A 86 8.99 12.90 3.72
C MET A 86 8.89 12.42 2.28
N LYS A 87 9.28 13.24 1.33
CA LYS A 87 9.24 12.92 -0.12
C LYS A 87 10.13 11.73 -0.50
N GLU A 88 11.13 11.42 0.30
CA GLU A 88 12.03 10.28 0.12
C GLU A 88 11.38 8.93 0.51
N PHE A 89 10.31 8.96 1.31
CA PHE A 89 9.61 7.78 1.80
C PHE A 89 8.38 7.50 0.94
N ILE A 90 8.58 6.83 -0.17
CA ILE A 90 7.49 6.40 -1.07
C ILE A 90 6.78 5.19 -0.46
N TRP A 91 5.47 5.33 -0.23
CA TRP A 91 4.65 4.26 0.33
C TRP A 91 3.89 3.48 -0.74
N GLU A 92 3.67 4.05 -1.90
CA GLU A 92 3.12 3.40 -3.08
C GLU A 92 3.53 4.17 -4.32
N GLY A 93 3.92 3.50 -5.40
CA GLY A 93 4.31 4.19 -6.63
C GLY A 93 4.51 3.25 -7.81
N ILE A 94 4.82 3.86 -8.94
CA ILE A 94 5.11 3.20 -10.22
C ILE A 94 6.20 3.96 -10.95
N ASN A 95 7.05 3.24 -11.68
CA ASN A 95 8.02 3.85 -12.59
C ASN A 95 7.57 3.76 -14.05
N GLU A 96 8.33 4.39 -14.94
CA GLU A 96 8.06 4.43 -16.38
C GLU A 96 8.17 3.08 -17.09
N ALA A 97 8.81 2.08 -16.47
CA ALA A 97 8.78 0.69 -16.96
C ALA A 97 7.49 -0.06 -16.57
N GLY A 98 6.65 0.54 -15.72
CA GLY A 98 5.44 -0.07 -15.21
C GLY A 98 5.62 -0.89 -13.94
N LEU A 99 6.85 -1.02 -13.42
CA LEU A 99 7.09 -1.68 -12.14
C LEU A 99 6.50 -0.84 -11.02
N SER A 100 5.68 -1.45 -10.15
CA SER A 100 5.13 -0.81 -8.95
C SER A 100 5.76 -1.38 -7.68
N ALA A 101 5.88 -0.53 -6.67
CA ALA A 101 6.32 -0.93 -5.34
C ALA A 101 5.57 -0.13 -4.28
N GLY A 102 5.16 -0.83 -3.21
CA GLY A 102 4.50 -0.23 -2.06
C GLY A 102 4.87 -0.92 -0.76
N LEU A 103 4.85 -0.18 0.34
CA LEU A 103 5.11 -0.73 1.68
C LEU A 103 3.83 -0.80 2.51
N PHE A 104 3.79 -1.78 3.41
CA PHE A 104 2.69 -2.02 4.34
C PHE A 104 3.27 -2.29 5.73
N PHE A 105 2.64 -1.81 6.78
CA PHE A 105 3.11 -1.98 8.14
C PHE A 105 3.07 -3.46 8.56
N PHE A 106 4.19 -3.95 9.15
CA PHE A 106 4.41 -5.36 9.43
C PHE A 106 5.01 -5.59 10.83
N PRO A 107 4.41 -5.05 11.89
CA PRO A 107 4.95 -5.13 13.24
C PRO A 107 4.95 -6.57 13.77
N HIS A 108 5.90 -6.87 14.65
CA HIS A 108 6.06 -8.12 15.40
C HIS A 108 6.49 -9.35 14.59
N TYR A 109 6.41 -9.32 13.25
CA TYR A 109 6.75 -10.45 12.40
C TYR A 109 7.97 -10.19 11.52
N GLY A 110 8.13 -8.97 11.04
CA GLY A 110 9.34 -8.55 10.34
C GLY A 110 10.50 -8.30 11.31
N GLN A 111 11.70 -8.60 10.85
CA GLN A 111 12.92 -8.33 11.61
C GLN A 111 14.08 -8.11 10.63
N TYR A 112 14.69 -6.93 10.73
CA TYR A 112 15.91 -6.60 9.99
C TYR A 112 17.15 -7.09 10.74
N GLU A 113 18.29 -7.12 10.03
CA GLU A 113 19.57 -7.31 10.71
C GLU A 113 19.89 -6.14 11.64
N PRO A 114 20.65 -6.37 12.72
CA PRO A 114 21.14 -5.29 13.58
C PRO A 114 21.91 -4.25 12.76
N TYR A 115 21.64 -2.98 13.02
CA TYR A 115 22.32 -1.89 12.33
C TYR A 115 23.82 -1.87 12.63
N ASP A 116 24.64 -1.74 11.58
CA ASP A 116 26.09 -1.60 11.66
C ASP A 116 26.52 -0.40 10.81
N ALA A 117 27.02 0.67 11.46
CA ALA A 117 27.43 1.88 10.80
C ALA A 117 28.63 1.70 9.83
N SER A 118 29.42 0.65 9.98
CA SER A 118 30.52 0.35 9.06
C SER A 118 30.04 -0.13 7.68
N LEU A 119 28.75 -0.55 7.60
CA LEU A 119 28.10 -1.03 6.40
C LEU A 119 27.11 0.00 5.79
N ASN A 120 27.25 1.28 6.16
CA ASN A 120 26.35 2.32 5.68
C ASN A 120 26.27 2.41 4.15
N ASN A 121 27.39 2.21 3.47
CA ASN A 121 27.48 2.28 2.00
C ASN A 121 26.60 1.25 1.26
N VAL A 122 26.16 0.20 1.92
CA VAL A 122 25.23 -0.81 1.41
C VAL A 122 23.90 -0.85 2.18
N SER A 123 23.72 0.03 3.16
CA SER A 123 22.54 0.06 4.01
C SER A 123 21.44 0.92 3.38
N LEU A 124 20.26 0.32 3.20
CA LEU A 124 19.05 0.93 2.66
C LEU A 124 17.98 1.00 3.77
N GLY A 125 17.51 2.20 4.08
CA GLY A 125 16.41 2.38 5.04
C GLY A 125 15.12 1.71 4.57
N ASP A 126 14.45 1.03 5.45
CA ASP A 126 13.23 0.25 5.17
C ASP A 126 12.13 1.07 4.50
N LEU A 127 11.92 2.33 4.92
CA LEU A 127 10.93 3.22 4.31
C LEU A 127 11.33 3.75 2.92
N GLN A 128 12.58 3.51 2.48
CA GLN A 128 13.07 3.90 1.15
C GLN A 128 13.19 2.74 0.17
N VAL A 129 12.90 1.51 0.59
CA VAL A 129 12.93 0.35 -0.31
C VAL A 129 12.06 0.56 -1.55
N PRO A 130 10.81 1.08 -1.48
CA PRO A 130 10.04 1.36 -2.68
C PRO A 130 10.70 2.42 -3.59
N SER A 131 11.26 3.49 -3.02
CA SER A 131 11.99 4.52 -3.81
C SER A 131 13.17 3.91 -4.56
N TRP A 132 13.93 3.03 -3.92
CA TRP A 132 15.05 2.31 -4.53
C TRP A 132 14.58 1.37 -5.63
N ILE A 133 13.52 0.56 -5.37
CA ILE A 133 12.96 -0.36 -6.37
C ILE A 133 12.52 0.41 -7.62
N LEU A 134 11.71 1.45 -7.45
CA LEU A 134 11.18 2.25 -8.56
C LEU A 134 12.28 2.97 -9.35
N SER A 135 13.37 3.34 -8.68
CA SER A 135 14.49 4.03 -9.31
C SER A 135 15.44 3.12 -10.08
N GLN A 136 15.58 1.85 -9.68
CA GLN A 136 16.65 0.98 -10.16
C GLN A 136 16.20 -0.12 -11.11
N PHE A 137 14.94 -0.58 -11.05
CA PHE A 137 14.53 -1.83 -11.69
C PHE A 137 13.29 -1.66 -12.57
N ALA A 138 13.20 -2.55 -13.58
CA ALA A 138 12.03 -2.67 -14.45
C ALA A 138 11.19 -3.92 -14.15
N THR A 139 11.78 -4.93 -13.50
CA THR A 139 11.13 -6.23 -13.27
C THR A 139 11.33 -6.74 -11.84
N ILE A 140 10.43 -7.61 -11.40
CA ILE A 140 10.53 -8.30 -10.11
C ILE A 140 11.81 -9.14 -10.03
N ASP A 141 12.21 -9.77 -11.12
CA ASP A 141 13.40 -10.62 -11.11
C ASP A 141 14.68 -9.79 -10.94
N GLU A 142 14.74 -8.59 -11.53
CA GLU A 142 15.83 -7.63 -11.27
C GLU A 142 15.86 -7.20 -9.79
N VAL A 143 14.70 -6.97 -9.17
CA VAL A 143 14.62 -6.66 -7.74
C VAL A 143 15.14 -7.82 -6.89
N LYS A 144 14.78 -9.08 -7.23
CA LYS A 144 15.28 -10.28 -6.54
C LYS A 144 16.79 -10.43 -6.61
N GLU A 145 17.40 -10.04 -7.72
CA GLU A 145 18.87 -10.01 -7.85
C GLU A 145 19.49 -8.82 -7.13
N GLY A 146 18.92 -7.63 -7.29
CA GLY A 146 19.44 -6.39 -6.70
C GLY A 146 19.46 -6.41 -5.17
N ILE A 147 18.44 -7.00 -4.52
CA ILE A 147 18.33 -7.03 -3.06
C ILE A 147 19.47 -7.81 -2.39
N LYS A 148 20.13 -8.70 -3.12
CA LYS A 148 21.29 -9.46 -2.61
C LYS A 148 22.51 -8.57 -2.33
N ASN A 149 22.54 -7.37 -2.90
CA ASN A 149 23.65 -6.42 -2.81
C ASN A 149 23.39 -5.28 -1.80
N VAL A 150 22.23 -5.28 -1.16
CA VAL A 150 21.84 -4.23 -0.21
C VAL A 150 21.46 -4.84 1.13
N ARG A 151 21.59 -4.04 2.16
CA ARG A 151 21.24 -4.39 3.52
C ARG A 151 20.10 -3.50 3.98
N ILE A 152 18.90 -4.07 4.13
CA ILE A 152 17.75 -3.29 4.62
C ILE A 152 17.89 -3.10 6.13
N VAL A 153 17.80 -1.83 6.56
CA VAL A 153 17.92 -1.44 7.97
C VAL A 153 16.67 -0.69 8.41
N GLY A 154 16.17 -1.01 9.59
CA GLY A 154 15.05 -0.29 10.20
C GLY A 154 15.46 1.12 10.63
N LEU A 155 14.69 2.12 10.22
CA LEU A 155 14.91 3.50 10.67
C LEU A 155 14.39 3.72 12.08
N ASP A 156 13.40 2.94 12.49
CA ASP A 156 12.83 2.89 13.83
C ASP A 156 12.51 1.44 14.20
N ALA A 157 12.81 1.05 15.43
CA ALA A 157 12.55 -0.31 15.92
C ALA A 157 11.06 -0.70 15.94
N ALA A 158 10.15 0.28 15.96
CA ALA A 158 8.71 0.05 15.97
C ALA A 158 8.09 0.01 14.57
N SER A 159 8.80 0.44 13.52
CA SER A 159 8.27 0.64 12.17
C SER A 159 8.74 -0.40 11.17
N VAL A 160 8.51 -1.68 11.46
CA VAL A 160 8.82 -2.73 10.49
C VAL A 160 7.74 -2.78 9.41
N VAL A 161 8.17 -2.93 8.15
CA VAL A 161 7.28 -2.99 6.98
C VAL A 161 7.59 -4.21 6.11
N HIS A 162 6.60 -4.62 5.31
CA HIS A 162 6.76 -5.54 4.20
C HIS A 162 6.30 -4.87 2.91
N TYR A 163 6.60 -5.48 1.77
CA TYR A 163 6.45 -4.77 0.49
C TYR A 163 5.63 -5.60 -0.49
N ARG A 164 4.83 -4.90 -1.30
CA ARG A 164 4.18 -5.41 -2.49
C ARG A 164 4.89 -4.86 -3.71
N ILE A 165 5.25 -5.74 -4.64
CA ILE A 165 5.90 -5.38 -5.90
C ILE A 165 5.10 -6.01 -7.03
N GLY A 166 4.79 -5.25 -8.08
CA GLY A 166 3.97 -5.73 -9.20
C GLY A 166 4.46 -5.25 -10.55
N GLU A 167 4.16 -6.05 -11.56
CA GLU A 167 4.51 -5.81 -12.97
C GLU A 167 3.26 -5.64 -13.84
N PRO A 168 3.38 -4.98 -15.02
CA PRO A 168 2.28 -4.88 -15.97
C PRO A 168 1.76 -6.25 -16.46
N SER A 169 2.59 -7.30 -16.39
CA SER A 169 2.22 -8.68 -16.71
C SER A 169 1.15 -9.28 -15.79
N GLY A 170 0.81 -8.59 -14.68
CA GLY A 170 -0.07 -9.10 -13.64
C GLY A 170 0.65 -9.93 -12.57
N ARG A 171 1.96 -10.21 -12.75
CA ARG A 171 2.76 -10.84 -11.69
C ARG A 171 2.92 -9.90 -10.51
N GLN A 172 2.78 -10.45 -9.32
CA GLN A 172 2.92 -9.72 -8.07
C GLN A 172 3.63 -10.58 -7.03
N VAL A 173 4.52 -9.97 -6.24
CA VAL A 173 5.18 -10.63 -5.11
C VAL A 173 5.02 -9.81 -3.83
N VAL A 174 5.06 -10.50 -2.71
CA VAL A 174 5.24 -9.92 -1.37
C VAL A 174 6.67 -10.19 -0.94
N LEU A 175 7.36 -9.15 -0.48
CA LEU A 175 8.69 -9.24 0.10
C LEU A 175 8.59 -8.98 1.61
N GLU A 176 8.98 -9.96 2.40
CA GLU A 176 9.07 -9.90 3.87
C GLU A 176 10.51 -10.10 4.31
N ILE A 177 11.01 -9.23 5.19
CA ILE A 177 12.32 -9.39 5.82
C ILE A 177 12.09 -10.03 7.17
N VAL A 178 12.53 -11.28 7.34
CA VAL A 178 12.35 -12.06 8.57
C VAL A 178 13.71 -12.60 8.99
N ASN A 179 14.12 -12.33 10.21
CA ASN A 179 15.45 -12.66 10.76
C ASN A 179 16.60 -12.15 9.85
N GLY A 180 16.45 -10.95 9.29
CA GLY A 180 17.42 -10.35 8.38
C GLY A 180 17.39 -10.91 6.95
N VAL A 181 16.57 -11.92 6.67
CA VAL A 181 16.52 -12.60 5.37
C VAL A 181 15.36 -12.09 4.52
N PRO A 182 15.60 -11.62 3.27
CA PRO A 182 14.56 -11.29 2.33
C PRO A 182 13.85 -12.55 1.82
N ASN A 183 12.52 -12.61 2.01
CA ASN A 183 11.67 -13.70 1.54
C ASN A 183 10.68 -13.16 0.52
N PHE A 184 10.69 -13.72 -0.68
CA PHE A 184 9.75 -13.38 -1.75
C PHE A 184 8.67 -14.45 -1.87
N TYR A 185 7.42 -14.02 -1.85
CA TYR A 185 6.26 -14.89 -2.03
C TYR A 185 5.48 -14.43 -3.25
N GLU A 186 5.24 -15.33 -4.21
CA GLU A 186 4.35 -15.05 -5.35
C GLU A 186 2.93 -14.84 -4.82
N ASN A 187 2.33 -13.70 -5.15
CA ASN A 187 1.01 -13.32 -4.64
C ASN A 187 -0.10 -13.63 -5.64
N SER A 188 -0.50 -14.89 -5.71
CA SER A 188 -1.57 -15.34 -6.60
C SER A 188 -2.98 -14.89 -6.16
N VAL A 189 -3.16 -14.58 -4.86
CA VAL A 189 -4.45 -14.06 -4.35
C VAL A 189 -4.61 -12.56 -4.54
N GLY A 190 -3.56 -11.85 -4.98
CA GLY A 190 -3.60 -10.45 -5.40
C GLY A 190 -4.03 -9.46 -4.32
N VAL A 191 -3.87 -9.80 -3.04
CA VAL A 191 -4.22 -8.93 -1.90
C VAL A 191 -3.10 -8.92 -0.87
N LEU A 192 -3.02 -7.85 -0.09
CA LEU A 192 -2.10 -7.73 1.03
C LEU A 192 -2.71 -6.81 2.09
N THR A 193 -2.47 -7.11 3.36
CA THR A 193 -2.80 -6.24 4.48
C THR A 193 -1.56 -6.00 5.36
N ASN A 194 -1.62 -6.32 6.62
CA ASN A 194 -0.53 -6.13 7.57
C ASN A 194 -0.18 -7.48 8.21
N SER A 195 0.41 -7.46 9.43
CA SER A 195 0.68 -8.68 10.20
C SER A 195 -0.56 -9.55 10.42
N PRO A 196 -0.40 -10.88 10.51
CA PRO A 196 0.83 -11.69 10.43
C PRO A 196 1.45 -11.76 9.02
N GLY A 197 2.48 -12.64 8.84
CA GLY A 197 3.13 -12.86 7.55
C GLY A 197 2.18 -13.40 6.46
N PHE A 198 2.54 -13.15 5.22
CA PHE A 198 1.70 -13.47 4.05
C PHE A 198 1.28 -14.93 3.99
N GLN A 199 2.21 -15.85 4.27
CA GLN A 199 1.91 -17.30 4.27
C GLN A 199 0.90 -17.69 5.35
N TRP A 200 0.92 -17.03 6.50
CA TRP A 200 -0.08 -17.23 7.52
C TRP A 200 -1.48 -16.80 7.04
N HIS A 201 -1.58 -15.67 6.36
CA HIS A 201 -2.84 -15.21 5.79
C HIS A 201 -3.41 -16.21 4.78
N LEU A 202 -2.55 -16.76 3.90
CA LEU A 202 -2.97 -17.81 2.96
C LEU A 202 -3.49 -19.05 3.70
N THR A 203 -2.80 -19.46 4.75
CA THR A 203 -3.24 -20.61 5.58
C THR A 203 -4.58 -20.33 6.26
N ASN A 204 -4.76 -19.10 6.78
CA ASN A 204 -6.00 -18.68 7.45
C ASN A 204 -7.22 -18.69 6.52
N LEU A 205 -7.05 -18.47 5.20
CA LEU A 205 -8.16 -18.57 4.24
C LEU A 205 -8.87 -19.92 4.28
N ASN A 206 -8.19 -21.01 4.67
CA ASN A 206 -8.79 -22.34 4.78
C ASN A 206 -9.92 -22.40 5.83
N ASN A 207 -9.91 -21.51 6.84
CA ASN A 207 -10.99 -21.44 7.82
C ASN A 207 -12.31 -20.93 7.21
N TYR A 208 -12.26 -20.36 6.00
CA TYR A 208 -13.37 -19.72 5.32
C TYR A 208 -13.79 -20.43 4.03
N VAL A 209 -13.39 -21.69 3.86
CA VAL A 209 -13.70 -22.52 2.68
C VAL A 209 -15.21 -22.66 2.43
N ASN A 210 -16.03 -22.45 3.44
CA ASN A 210 -17.49 -22.48 3.36
C ASN A 210 -18.12 -21.24 2.74
N LEU A 211 -17.35 -20.15 2.58
CA LEU A 211 -17.86 -18.90 2.00
C LEU A 211 -17.91 -18.97 0.48
N PHE A 212 -19.01 -18.49 -0.09
CA PHE A 212 -19.21 -18.42 -1.54
C PHE A 212 -20.14 -17.24 -1.91
N PRO A 213 -20.04 -16.70 -3.15
CA PRO A 213 -20.90 -15.61 -3.57
C PRO A 213 -22.35 -16.08 -3.79
N GLY A 214 -23.31 -15.20 -3.51
CA GLY A 214 -24.74 -15.45 -3.70
C GLY A 214 -25.42 -16.08 -2.50
N SER A 215 -26.57 -16.71 -2.73
CA SER A 215 -27.43 -17.26 -1.67
C SER A 215 -27.15 -18.73 -1.40
N ALA A 216 -27.13 -19.10 -0.14
CA ALA A 216 -27.10 -20.49 0.26
C ALA A 216 -28.40 -21.20 -0.19
N PRO A 217 -28.33 -22.51 -0.55
CA PRO A 217 -29.52 -23.28 -0.87
C PRO A 217 -30.38 -23.54 0.39
N ASN A 218 -31.67 -23.78 0.19
CA ASN A 218 -32.54 -24.26 1.25
C ASN A 218 -32.02 -25.58 1.84
N ARG A 219 -32.18 -25.76 3.15
CA ARG A 219 -31.74 -26.95 3.86
C ARG A 219 -32.83 -27.48 4.78
N GLN A 220 -33.08 -28.78 4.74
CA GLN A 220 -33.98 -29.45 5.69
C GLN A 220 -33.28 -29.69 7.03
N MET A 221 -33.96 -29.37 8.12
CA MET A 221 -33.56 -29.69 9.49
C MET A 221 -34.78 -30.23 10.27
N GLY A 222 -34.88 -31.53 10.36
CA GLY A 222 -36.08 -32.20 10.89
C GLY A 222 -37.30 -31.86 10.03
N ASN A 223 -38.32 -31.29 10.66
CA ASN A 223 -39.60 -30.91 10.02
C ASN A 223 -39.66 -29.46 9.52
N ILE A 224 -38.54 -28.72 9.60
CA ILE A 224 -38.48 -27.33 9.12
C ILE A 224 -37.55 -27.19 7.93
N THR A 225 -37.88 -26.28 7.03
CA THR A 225 -37.02 -25.85 5.93
C THR A 225 -36.34 -24.56 6.32
N LEU A 226 -35.02 -24.60 6.40
CA LEU A 226 -34.23 -23.38 6.53
C LEU A 226 -34.06 -22.74 5.17
N SER A 227 -34.37 -21.45 5.04
CA SER A 227 -34.21 -20.69 3.82
C SER A 227 -33.29 -19.48 4.08
N PRO A 228 -32.44 -19.10 3.12
CA PRO A 228 -31.53 -17.99 3.28
C PRO A 228 -32.30 -16.67 3.48
N ILE A 229 -31.77 -15.82 4.34
CA ILE A 229 -32.26 -14.44 4.51
C ILE A 229 -31.34 -13.51 3.74
N GLY A 230 -31.85 -12.94 2.64
CA GLY A 230 -31.08 -12.05 1.76
C GLY A 230 -30.23 -12.75 0.70
N GLY A 231 -29.84 -11.99 -0.32
CA GLY A 231 -29.17 -12.48 -1.52
C GLY A 231 -27.70 -12.89 -1.38
N ASN A 232 -27.07 -12.59 -0.23
CA ASN A 232 -25.63 -12.80 0.00
C ASN A 232 -25.36 -13.74 1.18
N SER A 233 -26.29 -14.63 1.50
CA SER A 233 -26.18 -15.54 2.64
C SER A 233 -25.02 -16.53 2.55
N GLY A 234 -24.42 -16.73 1.37
CA GLY A 234 -23.20 -17.49 1.19
C GLY A 234 -21.96 -16.83 1.83
N PHE A 235 -22.01 -15.54 2.11
CA PHE A 235 -20.97 -14.82 2.85
C PHE A 235 -21.26 -14.67 4.36
N LEU A 236 -22.24 -15.40 4.88
CA LEU A 236 -22.49 -15.39 6.32
C LEU A 236 -21.26 -15.97 7.07
N GLY A 237 -20.69 -15.14 7.96
CA GLY A 237 -19.42 -15.46 8.65
C GLY A 237 -18.20 -14.79 8.03
N LEU A 238 -18.33 -14.03 6.93
CA LEU A 238 -17.26 -13.16 6.46
C LEU A 238 -16.91 -12.13 7.55
N PRO A 239 -15.63 -12.03 8.00
CA PRO A 239 -15.28 -11.18 9.12
C PRO A 239 -15.41 -9.70 8.76
N GLY A 240 -16.02 -8.91 9.66
CA GLY A 240 -16.35 -7.51 9.42
C GLY A 240 -15.48 -6.48 10.15
N ASP A 241 -14.62 -6.92 11.10
CA ASP A 241 -13.78 -6.02 11.87
C ASP A 241 -12.59 -5.46 11.08
N ALA A 242 -11.89 -4.46 11.66
CA ALA A 242 -10.79 -3.75 11.01
C ALA A 242 -9.41 -4.42 11.19
N THR A 243 -9.31 -5.57 11.87
CA THR A 243 -8.01 -6.24 12.05
C THR A 243 -7.41 -6.74 10.73
N PRO A 244 -6.08 -6.79 10.60
CA PRO A 244 -5.45 -7.25 9.36
C PRO A 244 -5.91 -8.62 8.87
N PRO A 245 -6.05 -9.66 9.71
CA PRO A 245 -6.55 -10.97 9.28
C PRO A 245 -7.98 -10.90 8.70
N SER A 246 -8.86 -10.15 9.35
CA SER A 246 -10.25 -9.97 8.91
C SER A 246 -10.33 -9.20 7.59
N ARG A 247 -9.54 -8.14 7.44
CA ARG A 247 -9.44 -7.37 6.19
C ARG A 247 -8.87 -8.23 5.06
N PHE A 248 -7.85 -9.06 5.34
CA PHE A 248 -7.27 -9.97 4.34
C PHE A 248 -8.30 -10.95 3.80
N VAL A 249 -9.04 -11.63 4.68
CA VAL A 249 -10.10 -12.57 4.27
C VAL A 249 -11.15 -11.85 3.44
N ARG A 250 -11.66 -10.72 3.92
CA ARG A 250 -12.72 -9.98 3.25
C ARG A 250 -12.30 -9.49 1.86
N ILE A 251 -11.10 -8.90 1.73
CA ILE A 251 -10.62 -8.40 0.43
C ILE A 251 -10.29 -9.53 -0.54
N ALA A 252 -9.81 -10.68 -0.06
CA ALA A 252 -9.55 -11.86 -0.89
C ALA A 252 -10.83 -12.39 -1.52
N PHE A 253 -11.91 -12.50 -0.75
CA PHE A 253 -13.22 -12.91 -1.27
C PHE A 253 -13.83 -11.88 -2.22
N TYR A 254 -13.74 -10.59 -1.91
CA TYR A 254 -14.24 -9.55 -2.83
C TYR A 254 -13.47 -9.54 -4.15
N ARG A 255 -12.16 -9.72 -4.11
CA ARG A 255 -11.35 -9.86 -5.33
C ARG A 255 -11.73 -11.10 -6.14
N ALA A 256 -11.85 -12.25 -5.47
CA ALA A 256 -12.15 -13.51 -6.14
C ALA A 256 -13.53 -13.52 -6.83
N THR A 257 -14.46 -12.69 -6.37
CA THR A 257 -15.82 -12.59 -6.91
C THR A 257 -16.03 -11.37 -7.81
N ALA A 258 -15.03 -10.49 -7.91
CA ALA A 258 -15.09 -9.30 -8.73
C ALA A 258 -15.11 -9.67 -10.23
N PRO A 259 -16.10 -9.23 -11.02
CA PRO A 259 -16.11 -9.45 -12.46
C PRO A 259 -14.97 -8.66 -13.12
N GLN A 260 -14.34 -9.24 -14.13
CA GLN A 260 -13.37 -8.54 -14.95
C GLN A 260 -14.06 -7.49 -15.82
N GLN A 261 -13.59 -6.26 -15.74
CA GLN A 261 -14.01 -5.15 -16.60
C GLN A 261 -13.31 -5.25 -17.96
N SER A 262 -13.85 -4.53 -18.96
CA SER A 262 -13.27 -4.49 -20.31
C SER A 262 -12.27 -3.35 -20.51
N GLU A 263 -12.22 -2.41 -19.58
CA GLU A 263 -11.45 -1.17 -19.73
C GLU A 263 -10.79 -0.75 -18.39
N ALA A 264 -9.70 0.00 -18.49
CA ALA A 264 -8.90 0.43 -17.36
C ALA A 264 -9.69 1.30 -16.35
N LEU A 265 -10.39 2.33 -16.81
CA LEU A 265 -11.10 3.22 -15.88
C LEU A 265 -12.22 2.52 -15.10
N PRO A 266 -13.10 1.70 -15.70
CA PRO A 266 -14.04 0.87 -14.94
C PRO A 266 -13.36 -0.04 -13.92
N THR A 267 -12.18 -0.62 -14.22
CA THR A 267 -11.42 -1.46 -13.31
C THR A 267 -10.87 -0.64 -12.12
N VAL A 268 -10.34 0.54 -12.39
CA VAL A 268 -9.91 1.50 -11.37
C VAL A 268 -11.07 1.88 -10.44
N LEU A 269 -12.23 2.22 -11.01
CA LEU A 269 -13.43 2.56 -10.23
C LEU A 269 -13.92 1.37 -9.40
N GLN A 270 -13.83 0.15 -9.93
CA GLN A 270 -14.16 -1.08 -9.20
C GLN A 270 -13.20 -1.29 -8.01
N CYS A 271 -11.90 -1.02 -8.18
CA CYS A 271 -10.95 -1.03 -7.06
C CYS A 271 -11.36 -0.05 -5.96
N PHE A 272 -11.68 1.20 -6.30
CA PHE A 272 -12.14 2.19 -5.33
C PHE A 272 -13.44 1.75 -4.65
N HIS A 273 -14.40 1.21 -5.41
CA HIS A 273 -15.66 0.71 -4.86
C HIS A 273 -15.46 -0.42 -3.84
N ILE A 274 -14.59 -1.38 -4.16
CA ILE A 274 -14.25 -2.46 -3.24
C ILE A 274 -13.55 -1.90 -2.00
N LEU A 275 -12.55 -1.03 -2.19
CA LEU A 275 -11.77 -0.46 -1.10
C LEU A 275 -12.56 0.47 -0.17
N ASN A 276 -13.69 1.05 -0.62
CA ASN A 276 -14.60 1.78 0.28
C ASN A 276 -15.14 0.91 1.44
N ASN A 277 -15.14 -0.42 1.30
CA ASN A 277 -15.49 -1.34 2.40
C ASN A 277 -14.36 -1.48 3.44
N PHE A 278 -13.22 -0.86 3.21
CA PHE A 278 -12.03 -0.86 4.06
C PHE A 278 -11.68 0.54 4.56
N ASP A 279 -12.49 1.55 4.22
CA ASP A 279 -12.39 2.87 4.84
C ASP A 279 -12.64 2.73 6.34
N ILE A 280 -11.65 3.09 7.15
CA ILE A 280 -11.76 3.03 8.61
C ILE A 280 -12.55 4.27 9.07
N PRO A 281 -13.70 4.08 9.72
CA PRO A 281 -14.46 5.18 10.27
C PRO A 281 -13.70 5.91 11.38
N ILE A 282 -13.82 7.23 11.42
CA ILE A 282 -13.27 8.06 12.50
C ILE A 282 -13.75 7.52 13.86
N GLY A 283 -12.82 7.38 14.79
CA GLY A 283 -13.11 6.94 16.16
C GLY A 283 -12.93 5.45 16.42
N ILE A 284 -12.65 4.62 15.39
CA ILE A 284 -12.40 3.17 15.58
C ILE A 284 -10.93 2.90 15.92
N GLU A 285 -10.00 3.56 15.22
CA GLU A 285 -8.57 3.41 15.47
C GLU A 285 -8.03 4.62 16.23
N HIS A 286 -7.56 4.41 17.43
CA HIS A 286 -6.85 5.40 18.24
C HIS A 286 -5.98 4.69 19.30
N PRO A 287 -4.92 5.32 19.80
CA PRO A 287 -4.09 4.74 20.85
C PRO A 287 -4.88 4.47 22.12
N LEU A 288 -4.50 3.41 22.83
CA LEU A 288 -5.15 3.04 24.10
C LEU A 288 -5.01 4.18 25.14
N GLY A 289 -6.12 4.61 25.71
CA GLY A 289 -6.16 5.68 26.71
C GLY A 289 -6.20 7.09 26.16
N GLU A 290 -6.20 7.25 24.84
CA GLU A 290 -6.36 8.53 24.15
C GLU A 290 -7.77 8.67 23.59
N ALA A 291 -8.25 9.91 23.44
CA ALA A 291 -9.51 10.17 22.77
C ALA A 291 -9.32 10.05 21.24
N PRO A 292 -10.30 9.51 20.51
CA PRO A 292 -10.27 9.53 19.05
C PRO A 292 -10.14 10.95 18.53
N ASP A 293 -9.29 11.17 17.55
CA ASP A 293 -9.21 12.43 16.82
C ASP A 293 -9.84 12.30 15.42
N ILE A 294 -10.22 13.42 14.83
CA ILE A 294 -10.87 13.43 13.52
C ILE A 294 -9.99 12.86 12.40
N PRO A 295 -8.66 13.11 12.37
CA PRO A 295 -7.79 12.54 11.34
C PRO A 295 -7.54 11.03 11.45
N SER A 296 -7.82 10.38 12.58
CA SER A 296 -7.61 8.93 12.77
C SER A 296 -8.59 8.12 11.95
N ALA A 297 -8.27 7.90 10.69
CA ALA A 297 -9.11 7.23 9.70
C ALA A 297 -8.27 6.86 8.45
N THR A 298 -8.94 6.37 7.41
CA THR A 298 -8.33 6.21 6.08
C THR A 298 -7.92 7.58 5.53
N GLN A 299 -6.64 7.76 5.30
CA GLN A 299 -6.06 9.04 4.85
C GLN A 299 -6.21 9.24 3.35
N TRP A 300 -5.90 8.20 2.59
CA TRP A 300 -6.08 8.19 1.13
C TRP A 300 -6.21 6.78 0.59
N THR A 301 -6.83 6.70 -0.58
CA THR A 301 -6.94 5.50 -1.40
C THR A 301 -6.33 5.78 -2.76
N SER A 302 -5.50 4.86 -3.25
CA SER A 302 -4.90 4.94 -4.58
C SER A 302 -5.23 3.72 -5.42
N ALA A 303 -5.20 3.90 -6.73
CA ALA A 303 -5.21 2.84 -7.72
C ALA A 303 -4.20 3.16 -8.81
N ILE A 304 -3.34 2.21 -9.14
CA ILE A 304 -2.30 2.35 -10.15
C ILE A 304 -2.60 1.37 -11.28
N ASP A 305 -2.86 1.89 -12.47
CA ASP A 305 -2.91 1.13 -13.70
C ASP A 305 -1.47 0.94 -14.18
N LEU A 306 -0.93 -0.26 -13.97
CA LEU A 306 0.46 -0.58 -14.28
C LEU A 306 0.71 -0.63 -15.79
N THR A 307 -0.29 -1.09 -16.52
CA THR A 307 -0.21 -1.27 -17.98
C THR A 307 -0.18 0.08 -18.70
N HIS A 308 -1.04 1.01 -18.29
CA HIS A 308 -1.13 2.34 -18.93
C HIS A 308 -0.38 3.42 -18.13
N ARG A 309 0.35 3.05 -17.06
CA ARG A 309 1.18 3.94 -16.23
C ARG A 309 0.44 5.17 -15.72
N LYS A 310 -0.73 4.94 -15.09
CA LYS A 310 -1.57 6.00 -14.53
C LYS A 310 -1.76 5.79 -13.04
N VAL A 311 -1.60 6.85 -12.26
CA VAL A 311 -1.79 6.86 -10.81
C VAL A 311 -3.06 7.64 -10.49
N TYR A 312 -4.04 6.97 -9.92
CA TYR A 312 -5.30 7.56 -9.46
C TYR A 312 -5.32 7.60 -7.93
N PHE A 313 -5.89 8.65 -7.36
CA PHE A 313 -6.06 8.74 -5.92
C PHE A 313 -7.21 9.64 -5.48
N LYS A 314 -7.74 9.37 -4.31
CA LYS A 314 -8.62 10.22 -3.51
C LYS A 314 -8.12 10.28 -2.08
N THR A 315 -8.58 11.24 -1.28
CA THR A 315 -8.16 11.42 0.11
C THR A 315 -9.36 11.56 1.03
N SER A 316 -9.15 11.54 2.34
CA SER A 316 -10.19 11.80 3.34
C SER A 316 -10.81 13.19 3.21
N TYR A 317 -10.06 14.16 2.69
CA TYR A 317 -10.54 15.54 2.50
C TYR A 317 -11.20 15.76 1.13
N ASN A 318 -10.85 14.94 0.14
CA ASN A 318 -11.33 15.14 -1.22
C ASN A 318 -11.57 13.79 -1.91
N ASN A 319 -12.84 13.40 -2.03
CA ASN A 319 -13.27 12.17 -2.66
C ASN A 319 -13.26 12.22 -4.20
N THR A 320 -12.96 13.39 -4.80
CA THR A 320 -12.77 13.49 -6.25
C THR A 320 -11.52 12.73 -6.66
N ILE A 321 -11.67 11.79 -7.58
CA ILE A 321 -10.56 11.01 -8.10
C ILE A 321 -9.68 11.91 -8.97
N ARG A 322 -8.40 11.97 -8.65
CA ARG A 322 -7.36 12.70 -9.39
C ARG A 322 -6.44 11.71 -10.06
N CYS A 323 -5.87 12.07 -11.21
CA CYS A 323 -5.02 11.18 -12.01
C CYS A 323 -3.72 11.87 -12.41
N ILE A 324 -2.62 11.12 -12.33
CA ILE A 324 -1.31 11.48 -12.89
C ILE A 324 -1.02 10.45 -13.99
N GLU A 325 -0.73 10.94 -15.20
CA GLU A 325 -0.36 10.12 -16.35
C GLU A 325 1.14 10.21 -16.56
N LEU A 326 1.89 9.11 -16.34
CA LEU A 326 3.35 9.12 -16.45
C LEU A 326 3.82 9.42 -17.88
N ASP A 327 3.07 8.97 -18.90
CA ASP A 327 3.41 9.21 -20.30
C ASP A 327 3.38 10.70 -20.69
N LYS A 328 2.82 11.57 -19.86
CA LYS A 328 2.85 13.03 -20.04
C LYS A 328 4.02 13.72 -19.35
N ILE A 329 4.87 12.96 -18.65
CA ILE A 329 6.01 13.48 -17.89
C ILE A 329 7.30 13.19 -18.66
N ASP A 330 8.05 14.23 -19.00
CA ASP A 330 9.41 14.09 -19.54
C ASP A 330 10.39 13.90 -18.38
N PHE A 331 10.68 12.64 -18.03
CA PHE A 331 11.53 12.28 -16.92
C PHE A 331 13.01 12.66 -17.09
N GLU A 332 13.43 13.07 -18.28
CA GLU A 332 14.77 13.63 -18.50
C GLU A 332 14.88 15.11 -18.15
N LYS A 333 13.74 15.84 -18.16
CA LYS A 333 13.69 17.29 -17.95
C LYS A 333 13.03 17.72 -16.67
N VAL A 334 12.09 16.93 -16.14
CA VAL A 334 11.38 17.26 -14.91
C VAL A 334 12.36 17.31 -13.73
N LYS A 335 12.07 18.15 -12.74
CA LYS A 335 12.87 18.20 -11.51
C LYS A 335 12.30 17.23 -10.46
N TYR A 336 13.16 16.77 -9.56
CA TYR A 336 12.74 16.08 -8.35
C TYR A 336 11.86 17.01 -7.51
N GLN A 337 10.59 16.69 -7.39
CA GLN A 337 9.59 17.56 -6.77
C GLN A 337 8.52 16.75 -6.02
N SER A 338 7.90 17.40 -5.04
CA SER A 338 6.75 16.85 -4.31
C SER A 338 5.65 17.89 -4.18
N HIS A 339 4.41 17.44 -4.11
CA HIS A 339 3.23 18.26 -3.97
C HIS A 339 2.28 17.64 -2.95
N LEU A 340 1.73 18.45 -2.05
CA LEU A 340 0.71 17.97 -1.12
C LEU A 340 -0.48 17.36 -1.89
N MET A 341 -0.96 16.21 -1.43
CA MET A 341 -2.15 15.59 -2.03
C MET A 341 -3.39 16.46 -1.83
N ASP A 342 -3.50 17.14 -0.69
CA ASP A 342 -4.59 18.07 -0.36
C ASP A 342 -4.05 19.38 0.23
N PRO A 343 -3.63 20.33 -0.61
CA PRO A 343 -3.10 21.59 -0.13
C PRO A 343 -4.16 22.46 0.58
N PHE A 344 -5.44 22.32 0.22
CA PHE A 344 -6.53 23.12 0.75
C PHE A 344 -7.44 22.37 1.72
N LYS A 345 -7.37 21.03 1.77
CA LYS A 345 -8.23 20.14 2.58
C LYS A 345 -9.74 20.43 2.38
N GLU A 346 -10.14 20.57 1.14
CA GLU A 346 -11.50 20.93 0.73
C GLU A 346 -12.09 19.86 -0.19
N GLN A 347 -13.39 19.57 0.01
CA GLN A 347 -14.17 18.71 -0.87
C GLN A 347 -14.94 19.57 -1.88
N PRO A 348 -14.59 19.53 -3.17
CA PRO A 348 -15.40 20.16 -4.21
C PRO A 348 -16.80 19.54 -4.27
N ILE A 349 -17.83 20.38 -4.30
CA ILE A 349 -19.23 19.98 -4.42
C ILE A 349 -19.79 20.54 -5.73
N THR A 350 -20.34 19.67 -6.56
CA THR A 350 -21.07 20.06 -7.76
C THR A 350 -22.52 20.35 -7.39
N MET A 351 -22.94 21.60 -7.51
CA MET A 351 -24.34 22.01 -7.31
C MET A 351 -25.14 21.71 -8.57
N LEU A 352 -26.25 21.00 -8.39
CA LEU A 352 -27.18 20.73 -9.51
C LEU A 352 -28.29 21.79 -9.50
N GLU A 353 -28.51 22.42 -10.64
CA GLU A 353 -29.64 23.32 -10.86
C GLU A 353 -30.86 22.49 -11.28
N ILE A 354 -31.98 22.68 -10.59
CA ILE A 354 -33.27 22.07 -10.93
C ILE A 354 -34.08 23.14 -11.65
N MET A 355 -34.39 22.88 -12.90
CA MET A 355 -35.24 23.73 -13.75
C MET A 355 -36.71 23.33 -13.63
#